data_212dc9d2756f31fcbb0a764c4f7f36ac
#
_entry.id   212dc9d2756f31fcbb0a764c4f7f36ac
#
_cell.length_a   1.000
_cell.length_b   1.000
_cell.length_c   1.000
_cell.angle_alpha   90.00
_cell.angle_beta   90.00
_cell.angle_gamma   90.00
#
_symmetry.space_group_name_H-M   'P 1'
#
loop_
_entity.id
_entity.type
_entity.pdbx_description
1 polymer ?
#
loop_
_entity_poly.entity_id
_entity_poly.type
_entity_poly.pdbx_seq_one_letter_code
_entity_poly.pdbx_strand_id
1 'polypeptide(L)'
;MKKLIRRMLASVLTVCMLLGMMPVSARAMDKPFELSGVEKVSYTSGLRSVIVTDDATVKEIVAMLVNSGAQKADINPSTPSGIYFTVYGKDWRYNYWTPANPDSDEKITEIWVNGNAYQTQNNMRPFINLMENRMKQLDPYGYFTWDQDQTCIGLLDNAARKATFVEVYERRTEILQLLQSIAPSKVTAANQSALGKQRTGVSEMRIQIDSNSYSYQLYEKGLSVTKYTLDGANATEYFVCDASAIQKLADQMSKTYNEDSYKTSTWLAIINPARVKSLNVKFKEEKYQDNILSELYAQQMLDYLREIAVEEFLGTTTSVWKSPDAEFQLGFTSGVSYRIQLLSGKMRIYASDMKQVLEYTTREILIDPMIDYAKQLIQNQKDGEYKPNPSTAKPVIYLYPEKETEVSVQLNFKGTLTSVYPENPKNTASSCAWKVAAAPDGTLTDAQGRNYRYLFWEGVADIDWKQESGFFVKAEDAREFLEEKLTILGLNDIEQNDFITYWLPVLQENGESFVTFTGKQYTDAAKLTVTPKPDSVLRVQMLISKVDDTNRTEFEKLPEQKLTSFERKGFVLVEWGGTDLKSDTVSRFGKS
;
A
#
# COMPACT_ATOMS: atom_id res chain seq x y z
N MET A 1 -18.87 -1.43 -1.31
CA MET A 1 -18.15 -0.17 -1.00
C MET A 1 -17.23 -0.28 0.22
N LYS A 2 -17.71 -0.49 1.47
CA LYS A 2 -16.82 -0.70 2.64
C LYS A 2 -15.81 -1.85 2.49
N LYS A 3 -16.14 -2.92 1.75
CA LYS A 3 -15.23 -4.05 1.48
C LYS A 3 -14.13 -3.74 0.45
N LEU A 4 -14.35 -2.83 -0.50
CA LEU A 4 -13.38 -2.51 -1.56
C LEU A 4 -12.26 -1.61 -1.02
N ILE A 5 -12.63 -0.59 -0.22
CA ILE A 5 -11.67 0.29 0.47
C ILE A 5 -10.86 -0.50 1.51
N ARG A 6 -11.48 -1.42 2.25
CA ARG A 6 -10.77 -2.37 3.11
C ARG A 6 -9.80 -3.28 2.34
N ARG A 7 -10.09 -3.61 1.08
CA ARG A 7 -9.24 -4.46 0.24
C ARG A 7 -8.01 -3.76 -0.31
N MET A 8 -8.12 -2.48 -0.70
CA MET A 8 -6.94 -1.67 -1.06
C MET A 8 -6.06 -1.42 0.16
N LEU A 9 -6.65 -1.16 1.33
CA LEU A 9 -5.94 -1.04 2.60
C LEU A 9 -5.36 -2.40 3.07
N ALA A 10 -6.05 -3.52 2.86
CA ALA A 10 -5.53 -4.84 3.23
C ALA A 10 -4.33 -5.25 2.37
N SER A 11 -4.29 -4.94 1.08
CA SER A 11 -3.12 -5.21 0.24
C SER A 11 -1.91 -4.34 0.63
N VAL A 12 -2.13 -3.09 1.03
CA VAL A 12 -1.07 -2.23 1.60
C VAL A 12 -0.65 -2.75 2.99
N LEU A 13 -1.59 -3.19 3.82
CA LEU A 13 -1.32 -3.80 5.14
C LEU A 13 -0.44 -5.04 5.05
N THR A 14 -0.69 -5.92 4.08
CA THR A 14 0.09 -7.17 3.91
C THR A 14 1.53 -6.86 3.47
N VAL A 15 1.74 -5.86 2.63
CA VAL A 15 3.08 -5.42 2.21
C VAL A 15 3.84 -4.79 3.37
N CYS A 16 3.19 -4.00 4.23
CA CYS A 16 3.84 -3.38 5.39
C CYS A 16 4.20 -4.38 6.50
N MET A 17 3.41 -5.44 6.71
CA MET A 17 3.77 -6.51 7.65
C MET A 17 4.99 -7.33 7.19
N LEU A 18 5.24 -7.44 5.89
CA LEU A 18 6.31 -8.25 5.31
C LEU A 18 7.65 -7.52 5.15
N LEU A 19 7.66 -6.19 4.96
CA LEU A 19 8.89 -5.39 4.86
C LEU A 19 9.64 -5.20 6.19
N GLY A 20 9.01 -5.55 7.31
CA GLY A 20 9.63 -5.54 8.62
C GLY A 20 10.28 -6.86 9.06
N MET A 21 10.33 -7.89 8.24
CA MET A 21 11.00 -9.16 8.60
C MET A 21 12.50 -9.09 8.36
N MET A 22 13.23 -8.43 9.25
CA MET A 22 14.63 -8.77 9.49
C MET A 22 14.70 -10.23 9.99
N PRO A 23 15.72 -11.02 9.65
CA PRO A 23 15.82 -12.39 10.14
C PRO A 23 15.84 -12.37 11.67
N VAL A 24 14.74 -12.77 12.28
CA VAL A 24 14.69 -13.04 13.72
C VAL A 24 15.64 -14.21 13.95
N SER A 25 16.64 -14.05 14.81
CA SER A 25 17.51 -15.17 15.16
C SER A 25 16.64 -16.34 15.63
N ALA A 26 16.87 -17.53 15.11
CA ALA A 26 16.09 -18.75 15.40
C ALA A 26 15.86 -19.00 16.92
N ARG A 27 16.67 -18.37 17.77
CA ARG A 27 16.61 -18.48 19.23
C ARG A 27 15.40 -17.78 19.87
N ALA A 28 14.78 -16.81 19.19
CA ALA A 28 13.63 -16.05 19.71
C ALA A 28 12.27 -16.70 19.37
N MET A 29 12.19 -17.59 18.38
CA MET A 29 10.92 -18.16 17.90
C MET A 29 10.31 -19.22 18.82
N ASP A 30 11.11 -19.86 19.70
CA ASP A 30 10.65 -20.99 20.51
C ASP A 30 10.02 -20.61 21.85
N LYS A 31 10.17 -19.35 22.31
CA LYS A 31 9.77 -18.95 23.66
C LYS A 31 9.12 -17.55 23.72
N PRO A 32 7.93 -17.37 23.14
CA PRO A 32 7.31 -16.05 23.00
C PRO A 32 6.86 -15.42 24.34
N PHE A 33 6.89 -16.16 25.43
CA PHE A 33 6.57 -15.68 26.78
C PHE A 33 7.79 -15.67 27.74
N GLU A 34 9.00 -15.96 27.26
CA GLU A 34 10.26 -15.76 27.98
C GLU A 34 10.96 -14.49 27.50
N LEU A 35 10.33 -13.32 27.77
CA LEU A 35 10.75 -12.02 27.25
C LEU A 35 11.88 -11.41 28.10
N SER A 36 13.01 -11.09 27.48
CA SER A 36 14.13 -10.37 28.08
C SER A 36 14.69 -9.33 27.12
N GLY A 37 15.09 -8.17 27.64
CA GLY A 37 15.66 -7.10 26.82
C GLY A 37 14.62 -6.45 25.90
N VAL A 38 13.37 -6.32 26.38
CA VAL A 38 12.32 -5.60 25.67
C VAL A 38 12.60 -4.11 25.70
N GLU A 39 12.61 -3.47 24.53
CA GLU A 39 12.87 -2.03 24.38
C GLU A 39 11.58 -1.23 24.20
N LYS A 40 10.58 -1.80 23.54
CA LYS A 40 9.30 -1.12 23.30
C LYS A 40 8.18 -2.12 23.03
N VAL A 41 6.95 -1.64 23.17
CA VAL A 41 5.74 -2.38 22.79
C VAL A 41 4.86 -1.47 21.94
N SER A 42 4.42 -1.94 20.78
CA SER A 42 3.33 -1.31 20.03
C SER A 42 2.02 -2.00 20.31
N TYR A 43 0.94 -1.24 20.35
CA TYR A 43 -0.41 -1.73 20.57
C TYR A 43 -1.35 -1.06 19.57
N THR A 44 -2.14 -1.86 18.87
CA THR A 44 -3.07 -1.42 17.84
C THR A 44 -4.48 -1.89 18.15
N SER A 45 -5.41 -0.95 18.19
CA SER A 45 -6.83 -1.17 18.42
C SER A 45 -7.63 -0.37 17.39
N GLY A 46 -8.31 -1.05 16.50
CA GLY A 46 -9.01 -0.43 15.37
C GLY A 46 -8.05 0.33 14.45
N LEU A 47 -8.26 1.62 14.28
CA LEU A 47 -7.44 2.50 13.42
C LEU A 47 -6.34 3.24 14.20
N ARG A 48 -6.19 2.94 15.48
CA ARG A 48 -5.28 3.65 16.38
C ARG A 48 -4.16 2.73 16.85
N SER A 49 -2.96 3.29 16.93
CA SER A 49 -1.79 2.59 17.44
C SER A 49 -0.97 3.47 18.36
N VAL A 50 -0.43 2.88 19.42
CA VAL A 50 0.47 3.53 20.35
C VAL A 50 1.75 2.73 20.51
N ILE A 51 2.88 3.43 20.61
CA ILE A 51 4.18 2.83 20.91
C ILE A 51 4.59 3.27 22.32
N VAL A 52 4.77 2.28 23.19
CA VAL A 52 5.22 2.48 24.56
C VAL A 52 6.71 2.19 24.65
N THR A 53 7.48 3.16 25.12
CA THR A 53 8.94 3.10 25.31
C THR A 53 9.37 3.40 26.74
N ASP A 54 8.46 3.84 27.60
CA ASP A 54 8.80 4.10 29.00
C ASP A 54 9.00 2.78 29.76
N ASP A 55 10.13 2.72 30.44
CA ASP A 55 10.67 1.53 31.13
C ASP A 55 9.68 0.92 32.13
N ALA A 56 8.90 1.72 32.83
CA ALA A 56 7.97 1.26 33.87
C ALA A 56 6.80 0.50 33.23
N THR A 57 6.16 1.11 32.21
CA THR A 57 5.04 0.50 31.49
C THR A 57 5.49 -0.72 30.69
N VAL A 58 6.67 -0.66 30.03
CA VAL A 58 7.23 -1.81 29.31
C VAL A 58 7.46 -3.01 30.25
N LYS A 59 8.04 -2.77 31.45
CA LYS A 59 8.23 -3.84 32.46
C LYS A 59 6.91 -4.41 32.97
N GLU A 60 5.89 -3.59 33.17
CA GLU A 60 4.55 -4.03 33.58
C GLU A 60 3.91 -4.92 32.51
N ILE A 61 3.97 -4.51 31.24
CA ILE A 61 3.49 -5.29 30.10
C ILE A 61 4.20 -6.63 30.01
N VAL A 62 5.52 -6.63 30.07
CA VAL A 62 6.35 -7.84 30.04
C VAL A 62 5.99 -8.80 31.17
N ALA A 63 5.82 -8.28 32.40
CA ALA A 63 5.41 -9.09 33.54
C ALA A 63 4.05 -9.75 33.33
N MET A 64 3.08 -9.04 32.75
CA MET A 64 1.76 -9.62 32.44
C MET A 64 1.85 -10.75 31.39
N LEU A 65 2.66 -10.57 30.35
CA LEU A 65 2.86 -11.59 29.29
C LEU A 65 3.59 -12.82 29.83
N VAL A 66 4.70 -12.63 30.54
CA VAL A 66 5.51 -13.71 31.13
C VAL A 66 4.68 -14.53 32.14
N ASN A 67 3.87 -13.84 32.95
CA ASN A 67 3.03 -14.48 33.98
C ASN A 67 1.66 -14.92 33.44
N SER A 68 1.42 -14.89 32.15
CA SER A 68 0.13 -15.28 31.54
C SER A 68 -0.21 -16.76 31.72
N GLY A 69 0.81 -17.61 31.97
CA GLY A 69 0.66 -19.06 32.00
C GLY A 69 0.26 -19.65 30.65
N ALA A 70 0.72 -19.04 29.56
CA ALA A 70 0.37 -19.42 28.21
C ALA A 70 0.91 -20.80 27.83
N GLN A 71 0.05 -21.66 27.30
CA GLN A 71 0.38 -22.97 26.76
C GLN A 71 -0.09 -23.06 25.31
N LYS A 72 0.72 -23.68 24.45
CA LYS A 72 0.35 -23.88 23.04
C LYS A 72 -0.95 -24.66 22.94
N ALA A 73 -1.89 -24.18 22.15
CA ALA A 73 -3.21 -24.76 21.98
C ALA A 73 -3.50 -24.98 20.49
N ASP A 74 -4.31 -25.97 20.20
CA ASP A 74 -4.82 -26.25 18.85
C ASP A 74 -6.23 -25.63 18.77
N ILE A 75 -6.29 -24.36 18.37
CA ILE A 75 -7.52 -23.58 18.29
C ILE A 75 -7.58 -22.95 16.89
N ASN A 76 -8.72 -23.03 16.24
CA ASN A 76 -8.97 -22.28 15.01
C ASN A 76 -9.42 -20.86 15.35
N PRO A 77 -8.88 -19.81 14.69
CA PRO A 77 -9.28 -18.43 14.95
C PRO A 77 -10.75 -18.23 14.57
N SER A 78 -11.54 -17.76 15.52
CA SER A 78 -12.99 -17.59 15.32
C SER A 78 -13.40 -16.34 14.58
N THR A 79 -12.54 -15.30 14.51
CA THR A 79 -12.82 -14.03 13.81
C THR A 79 -11.54 -13.29 13.42
N PRO A 80 -11.51 -12.58 12.27
CA PRO A 80 -10.37 -11.77 11.86
C PRO A 80 -10.27 -10.40 12.55
N SER A 81 -11.21 -10.06 13.45
CA SER A 81 -11.20 -8.79 14.18
C SER A 81 -10.67 -9.01 15.59
N GLY A 82 -9.65 -8.25 15.97
CA GLY A 82 -9.03 -8.36 17.29
C GLY A 82 -8.05 -7.23 17.56
N ILE A 83 -7.35 -7.37 18.66
CA ILE A 83 -6.33 -6.45 19.12
C ILE A 83 -4.97 -7.00 18.77
N TYR A 84 -4.12 -6.14 18.21
CA TYR A 84 -2.74 -6.48 17.82
C TYR A 84 -1.76 -5.75 18.71
N PHE A 85 -0.69 -6.41 19.10
CA PHE A 85 0.44 -5.77 19.74
C PHE A 85 1.74 -6.47 19.38
N THR A 86 2.83 -5.69 19.32
CA THR A 86 4.15 -6.23 19.00
C THR A 86 5.13 -5.84 20.09
N VAL A 87 5.86 -6.82 20.59
CA VAL A 87 6.93 -6.64 21.57
C VAL A 87 8.27 -6.68 20.83
N TYR A 88 9.08 -5.65 21.03
CA TYR A 88 10.37 -5.48 20.35
C TYR A 88 11.53 -5.57 21.35
N GLY A 89 12.51 -6.39 21.06
CA GLY A 89 13.85 -6.30 21.61
C GLY A 89 14.83 -5.71 20.58
N LYS A 90 16.12 -5.64 20.92
CA LYS A 90 17.14 -5.05 20.04
C LYS A 90 17.18 -5.66 18.64
N ASP A 91 17.17 -6.99 18.56
CA ASP A 91 17.33 -7.73 17.30
C ASP A 91 16.22 -8.77 17.09
N TRP A 92 15.09 -8.64 17.79
CA TRP A 92 13.97 -9.55 17.71
C TRP A 92 12.63 -8.85 17.97
N ARG A 93 11.54 -9.48 17.51
CA ARG A 93 10.17 -9.07 17.83
C ARG A 93 9.23 -10.27 17.87
N TYR A 94 8.14 -10.13 18.65
CA TYR A 94 6.98 -11.02 18.61
C TYR A 94 5.72 -10.23 18.28
N ASN A 95 4.95 -10.72 17.32
CA ASN A 95 3.65 -10.19 16.99
C ASN A 95 2.59 -11.02 17.71
N TYR A 96 1.78 -10.35 18.50
CA TYR A 96 0.68 -10.94 19.25
C TYR A 96 -0.64 -10.45 18.70
N TRP A 97 -1.62 -11.33 18.76
CA TRP A 97 -3.00 -11.00 18.43
C TRP A 97 -3.94 -11.71 19.40
N THR A 98 -5.09 -11.08 19.73
CA THR A 98 -6.15 -11.69 20.52
C THR A 98 -7.52 -11.32 19.94
N PRO A 99 -8.47 -12.26 19.86
CA PRO A 99 -9.82 -12.01 19.37
C PRO A 99 -10.68 -11.25 20.40
N ALA A 100 -10.16 -10.17 20.95
CA ALA A 100 -10.83 -9.41 22.01
C ALA A 100 -11.50 -8.16 21.45
N ASN A 101 -12.68 -7.85 21.95
CA ASN A 101 -13.29 -6.55 21.80
C ASN A 101 -12.74 -5.61 22.90
N PRO A 102 -12.08 -4.48 22.55
CA PRO A 102 -11.54 -3.55 23.54
C PRO A 102 -12.63 -2.94 24.46
N ASP A 103 -13.86 -2.80 23.95
CA ASP A 103 -14.99 -2.21 24.68
C ASP A 103 -15.77 -3.21 25.55
N SER A 104 -15.33 -4.48 25.63
CA SER A 104 -15.95 -5.54 26.43
C SER A 104 -15.16 -5.78 27.72
N ASP A 105 -15.86 -6.20 28.79
CA ASP A 105 -15.24 -6.64 30.04
C ASP A 105 -14.99 -8.16 30.09
N GLU A 106 -15.18 -8.87 28.98
CA GLU A 106 -14.99 -10.31 28.93
C GLU A 106 -13.54 -10.71 29.19
N LYS A 107 -13.38 -11.89 29.80
CA LYS A 107 -12.07 -12.48 30.04
C LYS A 107 -11.40 -12.83 28.72
N ILE A 108 -10.13 -12.52 28.62
CA ILE A 108 -9.28 -12.86 27.50
C ILE A 108 -8.32 -13.96 27.94
N THR A 109 -8.46 -15.13 27.34
CA THR A 109 -7.62 -16.30 27.63
C THR A 109 -7.01 -16.90 26.36
N GLU A 110 -7.19 -16.28 25.21
CA GLU A 110 -6.64 -16.70 23.91
C GLU A 110 -5.68 -15.64 23.38
N ILE A 111 -4.47 -16.03 23.05
CA ILE A 111 -3.44 -15.19 22.42
C ILE A 111 -2.80 -15.95 21.29
N TRP A 112 -2.60 -15.28 20.18
CA TRP A 112 -1.87 -15.78 19.03
C TRP A 112 -0.51 -15.08 18.96
N VAL A 113 0.55 -15.84 18.70
CA VAL A 113 1.91 -15.29 18.59
C VAL A 113 2.54 -15.83 17.31
N ASN A 114 2.87 -14.93 16.39
CA ASN A 114 3.44 -15.30 15.10
C ASN A 114 2.68 -16.45 14.40
N GLY A 115 1.35 -16.41 14.46
CA GLY A 115 0.47 -17.41 13.84
C GLY A 115 0.23 -18.70 14.66
N ASN A 116 0.82 -18.84 15.85
CA ASN A 116 0.54 -19.97 16.74
C ASN A 116 -0.42 -19.57 17.85
N ALA A 117 -1.41 -20.42 18.15
CA ALA A 117 -2.38 -20.21 19.20
C ALA A 117 -1.85 -20.64 20.58
N TYR A 118 -2.20 -19.87 21.61
CA TYR A 118 -1.89 -20.14 23.01
C TYR A 118 -3.10 -19.86 23.87
N GLN A 119 -3.39 -20.77 24.81
CA GLN A 119 -4.36 -20.58 25.86
C GLN A 119 -3.63 -20.07 27.12
N THR A 120 -4.06 -18.94 27.65
CA THR A 120 -3.51 -18.37 28.89
C THR A 120 -4.28 -18.85 30.11
N GLN A 121 -3.57 -19.12 31.22
CA GLN A 121 -4.21 -19.44 32.50
C GLN A 121 -4.76 -18.19 33.17
N ASN A 122 -4.06 -17.07 33.04
CA ASN A 122 -4.45 -15.80 33.59
C ASN A 122 -5.25 -14.98 32.57
N ASN A 123 -6.19 -14.20 33.06
CA ASN A 123 -6.97 -13.28 32.23
C ASN A 123 -6.09 -12.13 31.74
N MET A 124 -6.01 -11.93 30.42
CA MET A 124 -5.23 -10.86 29.78
C MET A 124 -5.98 -9.53 29.65
N ARG A 125 -7.23 -9.43 30.10
CA ARG A 125 -8.00 -8.17 30.08
C ARG A 125 -7.28 -7.01 30.79
N PRO A 126 -6.60 -7.19 31.95
CA PRO A 126 -5.84 -6.11 32.60
C PRO A 126 -4.75 -5.52 31.68
N PHE A 127 -4.09 -6.35 30.86
CA PHE A 127 -3.12 -5.89 29.85
C PHE A 127 -3.79 -5.00 28.80
N ILE A 128 -4.92 -5.42 28.24
CA ILE A 128 -5.66 -4.63 27.25
C ILE A 128 -6.11 -3.30 27.86
N ASN A 129 -6.66 -3.33 29.08
CA ASN A 129 -7.08 -2.11 29.78
C ASN A 129 -5.91 -1.14 30.03
N LEU A 130 -4.73 -1.65 30.35
CA LEU A 130 -3.52 -0.84 30.52
C LEU A 130 -3.18 -0.11 29.20
N MET A 131 -3.18 -0.84 28.08
CA MET A 131 -2.84 -0.28 26.77
C MET A 131 -3.89 0.71 26.26
N GLU A 132 -5.19 0.41 26.43
CA GLU A 132 -6.29 1.32 26.09
C GLU A 132 -6.23 2.61 26.94
N ASN A 133 -5.96 2.49 28.23
CA ASN A 133 -5.78 3.65 29.10
C ASN A 133 -4.55 4.48 28.68
N ARG A 134 -3.45 3.83 28.30
CA ARG A 134 -2.27 4.52 27.80
C ARG A 134 -2.56 5.26 26.50
N MET A 135 -3.28 4.65 25.59
CA MET A 135 -3.72 5.30 24.35
C MET A 135 -4.60 6.52 24.63
N LYS A 136 -5.56 6.40 25.54
CA LYS A 136 -6.42 7.53 25.97
C LYS A 136 -5.63 8.65 26.63
N GLN A 137 -4.60 8.33 27.41
CA GLN A 137 -3.72 9.33 28.02
C GLN A 137 -2.88 10.09 26.99
N LEU A 138 -2.33 9.39 26.00
CA LEU A 138 -1.51 9.98 24.95
C LEU A 138 -2.34 10.78 23.95
N ASP A 139 -3.58 10.34 23.71
CA ASP A 139 -4.45 10.98 22.73
C ASP A 139 -5.91 11.04 23.23
N PRO A 140 -6.19 11.93 24.17
CA PRO A 140 -7.55 12.10 24.70
C PRO A 140 -8.53 12.65 23.65
N TYR A 141 -8.03 13.15 22.52
CA TYR A 141 -8.84 13.78 21.48
C TYR A 141 -9.07 12.89 20.26
N GLY A 142 -8.30 11.79 20.10
CA GLY A 142 -8.45 10.85 18.99
C GLY A 142 -7.80 11.28 17.67
N TYR A 143 -6.78 12.15 17.73
CA TYR A 143 -6.12 12.69 16.55
C TYR A 143 -4.60 12.45 16.47
N PHE A 144 -3.99 11.85 17.49
CA PHE A 144 -2.53 11.82 17.64
C PHE A 144 -1.93 10.40 17.65
N THR A 145 -2.76 9.38 17.67
CA THR A 145 -2.34 7.98 17.72
C THR A 145 -2.96 7.20 16.56
N TRP A 146 -2.27 7.15 15.43
CA TRP A 146 -2.75 6.47 14.23
C TRP A 146 -1.96 5.20 13.95
N ASP A 147 -2.67 4.19 13.48
CA ASP A 147 -2.03 2.97 12.98
C ASP A 147 -1.26 3.29 11.70
N GLN A 148 0.05 3.03 11.72
CA GLN A 148 0.95 3.30 10.62
C GLN A 148 0.65 2.46 9.36
N ASP A 149 0.07 1.27 9.55
CA ASP A 149 -0.23 0.35 8.46
C ASP A 149 -1.55 0.69 7.76
N GLN A 150 -2.43 1.44 8.43
CA GLN A 150 -3.73 1.85 7.90
C GLN A 150 -3.77 3.31 7.44
N THR A 151 -2.68 4.06 7.58
CA THR A 151 -2.63 5.48 7.23
C THR A 151 -1.89 5.75 5.93
N CYS A 152 -2.47 6.61 5.09
CA CYS A 152 -1.73 7.32 4.05
C CYS A 152 -1.38 8.71 4.56
N ILE A 153 -0.13 9.13 4.42
CA ILE A 153 0.34 10.46 4.83
C ILE A 153 0.75 11.25 3.60
N GLY A 154 0.16 12.43 3.43
CA GLY A 154 0.61 13.44 2.48
C GLY A 154 1.27 14.60 3.21
N LEU A 155 2.41 15.08 2.70
CA LEU A 155 3.11 16.27 3.18
C LEU A 155 2.97 17.39 2.16
N LEU A 156 2.52 18.57 2.60
CA LEU A 156 2.18 19.68 1.73
C LEU A 156 3.05 20.89 1.99
N ASP A 157 3.66 21.39 0.92
CA ASP A 157 4.25 22.74 0.88
C ASP A 157 3.25 23.69 0.24
N ASN A 158 2.54 24.45 1.08
CA ASN A 158 1.49 25.36 0.63
C ASN A 158 2.04 26.58 -0.14
N ALA A 159 3.29 26.97 0.10
CA ALA A 159 3.94 28.05 -0.65
C ALA A 159 4.34 27.61 -2.05
N ALA A 160 4.94 26.43 -2.18
CA ALA A 160 5.29 25.83 -3.46
C ALA A 160 4.09 25.20 -4.19
N ARG A 161 2.94 25.06 -3.53
CA ARG A 161 1.74 24.39 -4.06
C ARG A 161 2.03 22.96 -4.49
N LYS A 162 2.90 22.26 -3.78
CA LYS A 162 3.32 20.89 -4.03
C LYS A 162 3.10 20.00 -2.82
N ALA A 163 2.91 18.72 -3.08
CA ALA A 163 2.78 17.71 -2.04
C ALA A 163 3.55 16.45 -2.42
N THR A 164 3.88 15.64 -1.42
CA THR A 164 4.34 14.25 -1.62
C THR A 164 3.59 13.29 -0.73
N PHE A 165 3.51 12.02 -1.11
CA PHE A 165 3.03 10.95 -0.25
C PHE A 165 4.22 10.26 0.44
N VAL A 166 4.04 9.92 1.72
CA VAL A 166 5.07 9.22 2.49
C VAL A 166 4.90 7.72 2.28
N GLU A 167 5.56 7.19 1.25
CA GLU A 167 5.50 5.75 0.91
C GLU A 167 6.41 4.90 1.81
N VAL A 168 7.57 5.43 2.20
CA VAL A 168 8.57 4.73 3.00
C VAL A 168 8.05 4.50 4.42
N TYR A 169 7.94 3.23 4.81
CA TYR A 169 7.38 2.79 6.09
C TYR A 169 8.05 3.43 7.29
N GLU A 170 9.39 3.43 7.33
CA GLU A 170 10.18 3.99 8.42
C GLU A 170 9.92 5.48 8.61
N ARG A 171 9.85 6.24 7.52
CA ARG A 171 9.57 7.69 7.55
C ARG A 171 8.17 7.99 8.04
N ARG A 172 7.19 7.18 7.64
CA ARG A 172 5.81 7.27 8.11
C ARG A 172 5.74 7.00 9.61
N THR A 173 6.43 5.95 10.06
CA THR A 173 6.55 5.61 11.48
C THR A 173 7.16 6.74 12.30
N GLU A 174 8.26 7.35 11.84
CA GLU A 174 8.93 8.49 12.51
C GLU A 174 8.00 9.70 12.64
N ILE A 175 7.26 10.04 11.59
CA ILE A 175 6.29 11.15 11.61
C ILE A 175 5.17 10.88 12.62
N LEU A 176 4.60 9.67 12.62
CA LEU A 176 3.52 9.32 13.54
C LEU A 176 3.99 9.24 15.00
N GLN A 177 5.20 8.79 15.27
CA GLN A 177 5.79 8.80 16.61
C GLN A 177 6.01 10.23 17.13
N LEU A 178 6.49 11.14 16.27
CA LEU A 178 6.62 12.55 16.62
C LEU A 178 5.25 13.18 16.88
N LEU A 179 4.25 12.88 16.05
CA LEU A 179 2.87 13.33 16.25
C LEU A 179 2.30 12.82 17.60
N GLN A 180 2.53 11.56 17.93
CA GLN A 180 2.11 10.97 19.21
C GLN A 180 2.79 11.65 20.43
N SER A 181 4.02 12.16 20.26
CA SER A 181 4.80 12.75 21.35
C SER A 181 4.45 14.22 21.67
N ILE A 182 3.55 14.83 20.92
CA ILE A 182 3.28 16.29 20.99
C ILE A 182 2.64 16.75 22.30
N ALA A 183 1.92 15.89 23.03
CA ALA A 183 1.19 16.23 24.26
C ALA A 183 0.27 17.47 24.10
N PRO A 184 -0.79 17.39 23.29
CA PRO A 184 -1.60 18.54 22.91
C PRO A 184 -2.53 19.03 24.04
N SER A 185 -2.74 20.35 24.10
CA SER A 185 -3.78 20.96 24.93
C SER A 185 -4.78 21.69 24.04
N LYS A 186 -6.03 21.25 24.03
CA LYS A 186 -7.09 21.82 23.20
C LYS A 186 -7.43 23.24 23.63
N VAL A 187 -7.56 24.14 22.65
CA VAL A 187 -8.01 25.51 22.85
C VAL A 187 -9.23 25.80 21.98
N THR A 188 -10.02 26.81 22.39
CA THR A 188 -11.18 27.26 21.59
C THR A 188 -10.71 28.01 20.35
N ALA A 189 -11.57 28.09 19.32
CA ALA A 189 -11.29 28.89 18.12
C ALA A 189 -11.00 30.36 18.44
N ALA A 190 -11.64 30.93 19.46
CA ALA A 190 -11.38 32.30 19.92
C ALA A 190 -9.93 32.49 20.46
N ASN A 191 -9.33 31.43 20.96
CA ASN A 191 -7.97 31.44 21.54
C ASN A 191 -6.91 30.87 20.59
N GLN A 192 -7.21 30.69 19.30
CA GLN A 192 -6.26 30.12 18.31
C GLN A 192 -4.97 30.94 18.18
N SER A 193 -4.98 32.22 18.53
CA SER A 193 -3.78 33.08 18.53
C SER A 193 -2.68 32.56 19.47
N ALA A 194 -3.02 31.72 20.45
CA ALA A 194 -2.05 31.06 21.34
C ALA A 194 -1.12 30.09 20.59
N LEU A 195 -1.49 29.61 19.40
CA LEU A 195 -0.66 28.76 18.55
C LEU A 195 0.53 29.51 17.93
N GLY A 196 0.53 30.83 17.96
CA GLY A 196 1.51 31.66 17.26
C GLY A 196 1.22 31.78 15.75
N LYS A 197 2.24 32.13 14.96
CA LYS A 197 2.10 32.24 13.51
C LYS A 197 2.05 30.86 12.85
N GLN A 198 1.27 30.77 11.78
CA GLN A 198 1.28 29.58 10.91
C GLN A 198 2.68 29.42 10.30
N ARG A 199 3.19 28.20 10.29
CA ARG A 199 4.47 27.88 9.66
C ARG A 199 4.37 27.97 8.15
N THR A 200 5.49 28.26 7.51
CA THR A 200 5.68 28.29 6.06
C THR A 200 6.44 27.04 5.57
N GLY A 201 6.49 26.82 4.26
CA GLY A 201 7.11 25.64 3.67
C GLY A 201 6.24 24.39 3.90
N VAL A 202 6.88 23.26 4.20
CA VAL A 202 6.21 21.99 4.50
C VAL A 202 5.60 22.07 5.90
N SER A 203 4.40 22.58 5.98
CA SER A 203 3.74 22.91 7.24
C SER A 203 2.34 22.30 7.41
N GLU A 204 1.87 21.59 6.40
CA GLU A 204 0.62 20.84 6.46
C GLU A 204 0.89 19.35 6.21
N MET A 205 0.29 18.51 7.03
CA MET A 205 0.27 17.07 6.86
C MET A 205 -1.18 16.62 6.72
N ARG A 206 -1.43 15.76 5.75
CA ARG A 206 -2.73 15.12 5.62
C ARG A 206 -2.62 13.65 5.92
N ILE A 207 -3.48 13.18 6.81
CA ILE A 207 -3.63 11.76 7.14
C ILE A 207 -4.98 11.29 6.61
N GLN A 208 -4.96 10.27 5.75
CA GLN A 208 -6.17 9.62 5.26
C GLN A 208 -6.29 8.23 5.87
N ILE A 209 -7.46 7.93 6.43
CA ILE A 209 -7.79 6.67 7.04
C ILE A 209 -9.21 6.31 6.64
N ASP A 210 -9.37 5.17 5.96
CA ASP A 210 -10.66 4.71 5.46
C ASP A 210 -11.35 5.84 4.65
N SER A 211 -12.56 6.20 5.02
CA SER A 211 -13.35 7.27 4.38
C SER A 211 -13.12 8.67 4.96
N ASN A 212 -12.28 8.81 5.98
CA ASN A 212 -12.00 10.08 6.64
C ASN A 212 -10.63 10.62 6.26
N SER A 213 -10.52 11.94 6.22
CA SER A 213 -9.27 12.64 6.00
C SER A 213 -9.07 13.69 7.08
N TYR A 214 -7.84 13.79 7.58
CA TYR A 214 -7.45 14.72 8.65
C TYR A 214 -6.33 15.60 8.13
N SER A 215 -6.50 16.94 8.18
CA SER A 215 -5.45 17.89 7.86
C SER A 215 -4.88 18.50 9.14
N TYR A 216 -3.57 18.42 9.30
CA TYR A 216 -2.78 18.97 10.41
C TYR A 216 -2.00 20.17 9.88
N GLN A 217 -2.41 21.38 10.26
CA GLN A 217 -1.67 22.60 9.94
C GLN A 217 -0.78 22.97 11.12
N LEU A 218 0.52 23.09 10.89
CA LEU A 218 1.49 23.45 11.93
C LEU A 218 1.60 24.97 12.12
N TYR A 219 1.72 25.37 13.38
CA TYR A 219 2.01 26.73 13.87
C TYR A 219 3.29 26.72 14.69
N GLU A 220 3.73 27.88 15.17
CA GLU A 220 4.95 28.00 15.98
C GLU A 220 4.87 27.22 17.30
N LYS A 221 3.70 27.21 17.95
CA LYS A 221 3.46 26.62 19.28
C LYS A 221 2.27 25.68 19.32
N GLY A 222 1.92 25.06 18.19
CA GLY A 222 0.76 24.17 18.14
C GLY A 222 0.40 23.77 16.73
N LEU A 223 -0.77 23.18 16.62
CA LEU A 223 -1.36 22.76 15.35
C LEU A 223 -2.88 22.88 15.37
N SER A 224 -3.50 22.94 14.18
CA SER A 224 -4.91 22.69 14.02
C SER A 224 -5.13 21.37 13.30
N VAL A 225 -6.20 20.67 13.66
CA VAL A 225 -6.65 19.45 13.00
C VAL A 225 -8.02 19.70 12.39
N THR A 226 -8.13 19.56 11.07
CA THR A 226 -9.41 19.63 10.36
C THR A 226 -9.80 18.22 9.94
N LYS A 227 -10.91 17.72 10.47
CA LYS A 227 -11.50 16.45 10.06
C LYS A 227 -12.46 16.70 8.90
N TYR A 228 -12.27 15.96 7.81
CA TYR A 228 -13.15 15.93 6.65
C TYR A 228 -13.94 14.62 6.66
N THR A 229 -15.25 14.71 6.71
CA THR A 229 -16.16 13.56 6.72
C THR A 229 -16.90 13.41 5.39
N LEU A 230 -17.43 12.22 5.12
CA LEU A 230 -18.17 11.92 3.88
C LEU A 230 -19.41 12.78 3.67
N ASP A 231 -20.08 13.18 4.76
CA ASP A 231 -21.28 14.03 4.73
C ASP A 231 -20.98 15.51 4.50
N GLY A 232 -19.70 15.90 4.39
CA GLY A 232 -19.26 17.27 4.15
C GLY A 232 -19.13 18.12 5.41
N ALA A 233 -19.45 17.60 6.59
CA ALA A 233 -19.23 18.30 7.85
C ALA A 233 -17.72 18.37 8.15
N ASN A 234 -17.15 19.57 8.03
CA ASN A 234 -15.75 19.81 8.38
C ASN A 234 -15.70 20.42 9.78
N ALA A 235 -14.90 19.84 10.66
CA ALA A 235 -14.66 20.36 12.00
C ALA A 235 -13.17 20.64 12.16
N THR A 236 -12.82 21.84 12.62
CA THR A 236 -11.44 22.23 12.92
C THR A 236 -11.26 22.41 14.42
N GLU A 237 -10.26 21.75 14.96
CA GLU A 237 -9.88 21.87 16.36
C GLU A 237 -8.46 22.42 16.46
N TYR A 238 -8.16 23.15 17.55
CA TYR A 238 -6.91 23.86 17.77
C TYR A 238 -6.21 23.35 19.02
N PHE A 239 -4.91 23.11 18.95
CA PHE A 239 -4.12 22.53 20.02
C PHE A 239 -2.82 23.32 20.22
N VAL A 240 -2.60 23.83 21.44
CA VAL A 240 -1.30 24.33 21.87
C VAL A 240 -0.45 23.13 22.27
N CYS A 241 0.83 23.17 21.87
CA CYS A 241 1.78 22.09 22.07
C CYS A 241 3.13 22.68 22.46
N ASP A 242 4.05 21.83 22.93
CA ASP A 242 5.43 22.24 23.13
C ASP A 242 6.08 22.66 21.78
N ALA A 243 6.66 23.86 21.78
CA ALA A 243 7.24 24.43 20.55
C ALA A 243 8.41 23.58 20.00
N SER A 244 9.18 22.91 20.87
CA SER A 244 10.27 22.03 20.47
C SER A 244 9.74 20.75 19.82
N ALA A 245 8.63 20.18 20.33
CA ALA A 245 7.99 19.03 19.73
C ALA A 245 7.41 19.35 18.33
N ILE A 246 6.77 20.52 18.19
CA ILE A 246 6.30 21.01 16.88
C ILE A 246 7.46 21.24 15.92
N GLN A 247 8.61 21.80 16.40
CA GLN A 247 9.79 21.99 15.56
C GLN A 247 10.34 20.65 15.05
N LYS A 248 10.47 19.63 15.92
CA LYS A 248 10.95 18.31 15.53
C LYS A 248 10.05 17.66 14.47
N LEU A 249 8.72 17.76 14.64
CA LEU A 249 7.77 17.26 13.65
C LEU A 249 7.93 18.00 12.31
N ALA A 250 8.02 19.33 12.32
CA ALA A 250 8.21 20.13 11.11
C ALA A 250 9.53 19.82 10.39
N ASP A 251 10.61 19.61 11.14
CA ASP A 251 11.92 19.24 10.58
C ASP A 251 11.87 17.87 9.91
N GLN A 252 11.24 16.89 10.57
CA GLN A 252 11.07 15.54 10.00
C GLN A 252 10.17 15.55 8.76
N MET A 253 9.06 16.31 8.78
CA MET A 253 8.20 16.49 7.62
C MET A 253 8.99 17.12 6.46
N SER A 254 9.75 18.18 6.71
CA SER A 254 10.56 18.85 5.69
C SER A 254 11.67 17.95 5.14
N LYS A 255 12.35 17.18 6.00
CA LYS A 255 13.34 16.17 5.59
C LYS A 255 12.72 15.14 4.67
N THR A 256 11.64 14.50 5.11
CA THR A 256 10.92 13.47 4.33
C THR A 256 10.43 14.02 2.98
N TYR A 257 9.85 15.22 2.98
CA TYR A 257 9.39 15.88 1.76
C TYR A 257 10.53 16.12 0.77
N ASN A 258 11.71 16.58 1.23
CA ASN A 258 12.85 16.90 0.37
C ASN A 258 13.56 15.65 -0.19
N GLU A 259 13.51 14.54 0.54
CA GLU A 259 14.10 13.27 0.11
C GLU A 259 13.27 12.54 -0.96
N ASP A 260 12.01 12.92 -1.14
CA ASP A 260 11.15 12.36 -2.18
C ASP A 260 11.42 13.05 -3.51
N SER A 261 11.60 12.26 -4.57
CA SER A 261 11.83 12.76 -5.93
C SER A 261 10.54 13.14 -6.66
N TYR A 262 9.38 12.65 -6.19
CA TYR A 262 8.09 12.87 -6.82
C TYR A 262 7.23 13.84 -6.01
N LYS A 263 6.77 14.90 -6.68
CA LYS A 263 5.83 15.86 -6.11
C LYS A 263 4.58 15.91 -6.96
N THR A 264 3.43 15.89 -6.32
CA THR A 264 2.15 16.17 -6.97
C THR A 264 1.62 17.54 -6.57
N SER A 265 0.55 17.98 -7.20
CA SER A 265 -0.14 19.20 -6.78
C SER A 265 -0.79 19.02 -5.40
N THR A 266 -0.70 20.06 -4.56
CA THR A 266 -1.38 20.06 -3.25
C THR A 266 -2.89 19.80 -3.38
N TRP A 267 -3.51 20.27 -4.47
CA TRP A 267 -4.93 20.05 -4.73
C TRP A 267 -5.26 18.58 -4.97
N LEU A 268 -4.46 17.89 -5.78
CA LEU A 268 -4.65 16.47 -6.04
C LEU A 268 -4.42 15.64 -4.77
N ALA A 269 -3.42 16.02 -3.96
CA ALA A 269 -3.11 15.32 -2.71
C ALA A 269 -4.21 15.46 -1.65
N ILE A 270 -4.98 16.54 -1.66
CA ILE A 270 -6.01 16.79 -0.64
C ILE A 270 -7.42 16.31 -1.03
N ILE A 271 -7.65 15.91 -2.27
CA ILE A 271 -8.96 15.40 -2.69
C ILE A 271 -9.22 14.05 -1.99
N ASN A 272 -10.33 13.96 -1.27
CA ASN A 272 -10.79 12.69 -0.72
C ASN A 272 -11.57 11.91 -1.79
N PRO A 273 -11.10 10.73 -2.25
CA PRO A 273 -11.78 9.94 -3.28
C PRO A 273 -13.23 9.61 -2.93
N ALA A 274 -13.50 9.36 -1.65
CA ALA A 274 -14.83 9.01 -1.19
C ALA A 274 -15.86 10.15 -1.33
N ARG A 275 -15.41 11.37 -1.62
CA ARG A 275 -16.28 12.54 -1.89
C ARG A 275 -16.57 12.76 -3.37
N VAL A 276 -15.83 12.10 -4.25
CA VAL A 276 -16.03 12.20 -5.70
C VAL A 276 -17.25 11.38 -6.08
N LYS A 277 -18.21 12.02 -6.69
CA LYS A 277 -19.47 11.39 -7.16
C LYS A 277 -19.48 11.13 -8.65
N SER A 278 -18.78 11.94 -9.40
CA SER A 278 -18.68 11.80 -10.85
C SER A 278 -17.40 12.42 -11.36
N LEU A 279 -16.99 11.97 -12.51
CA LEU A 279 -15.90 12.58 -13.27
C LEU A 279 -16.35 12.68 -14.73
N ASN A 280 -16.33 13.89 -15.28
CA ASN A 280 -16.51 14.09 -16.70
C ASN A 280 -15.14 14.25 -17.37
N VAL A 281 -14.85 13.42 -18.36
CA VAL A 281 -13.59 13.43 -19.10
C VAL A 281 -13.84 13.87 -20.53
N LYS A 282 -13.02 14.80 -21.03
CA LYS A 282 -13.09 15.32 -22.39
C LYS A 282 -11.72 15.28 -23.05
N PHE A 283 -11.66 14.82 -24.28
CA PHE A 283 -10.44 14.76 -25.08
C PHE A 283 -10.53 15.66 -26.32
N LYS A 284 -9.43 16.27 -26.70
CA LYS A 284 -9.32 17.09 -27.91
C LYS A 284 -9.62 16.30 -29.18
N GLU A 285 -9.12 15.08 -29.26
CA GLU A 285 -9.35 14.15 -30.38
C GLU A 285 -10.82 13.83 -30.59
N GLU A 286 -11.62 13.76 -29.51
CA GLU A 286 -13.05 13.51 -29.52
C GLU A 286 -13.89 14.80 -29.56
N LYS A 287 -13.29 15.93 -29.94
CA LYS A 287 -13.95 17.25 -29.99
C LYS A 287 -14.61 17.66 -28.67
N TYR A 288 -14.01 17.24 -27.55
CA TYR A 288 -14.49 17.51 -26.19
C TYR A 288 -15.89 16.97 -25.87
N GLN A 289 -16.23 15.81 -26.44
CA GLN A 289 -17.45 15.10 -26.07
C GLN A 289 -17.43 14.77 -24.56
N ASP A 290 -18.57 14.90 -23.92
CA ASP A 290 -18.75 14.54 -22.52
C ASP A 290 -18.70 13.02 -22.34
N ASN A 291 -17.79 12.55 -21.46
CA ASN A 291 -17.69 11.16 -21.02
C ASN A 291 -17.81 11.14 -19.50
N ILE A 292 -19.03 10.88 -19.00
CA ILE A 292 -19.30 10.91 -17.57
C ILE A 292 -19.05 9.53 -16.98
N LEU A 293 -18.05 9.45 -16.10
CA LEU A 293 -17.74 8.27 -15.28
C LEU A 293 -18.55 8.29 -13.99
N SER A 294 -19.11 7.16 -13.61
CA SER A 294 -19.81 6.96 -12.35
C SER A 294 -18.83 7.00 -11.16
N GLU A 295 -19.38 7.05 -9.93
CA GLU A 295 -18.60 7.18 -8.70
C GLU A 295 -17.40 6.21 -8.63
N LEU A 296 -17.62 4.95 -8.99
CA LEU A 296 -16.58 3.92 -8.94
C LEU A 296 -15.40 4.22 -9.88
N TYR A 297 -15.70 4.51 -11.14
CA TYR A 297 -14.68 4.81 -12.15
C TYR A 297 -14.02 6.19 -11.92
N ALA A 298 -14.80 7.14 -11.39
CA ALA A 298 -14.28 8.45 -11.00
C ALA A 298 -13.24 8.34 -9.87
N GLN A 299 -13.49 7.48 -8.89
CA GLN A 299 -12.53 7.22 -7.80
C GLN A 299 -11.25 6.56 -8.30
N GLN A 300 -11.35 5.60 -9.22
CA GLN A 300 -10.18 4.96 -9.84
C GLN A 300 -9.35 5.96 -10.65
N MET A 301 -10.01 6.79 -11.46
CA MET A 301 -9.31 7.81 -12.25
C MET A 301 -8.63 8.85 -11.36
N LEU A 302 -9.24 9.20 -10.22
CA LEU A 302 -8.63 10.15 -9.28
C LEU A 302 -7.32 9.60 -8.69
N ASP A 303 -7.26 8.31 -8.37
CA ASP A 303 -6.02 7.70 -7.87
C ASP A 303 -4.91 7.84 -8.91
N TYR A 304 -5.23 7.64 -10.19
CA TYR A 304 -4.29 7.83 -11.28
C TYR A 304 -3.91 9.30 -11.50
N LEU A 305 -4.87 10.24 -11.37
CA LEU A 305 -4.60 11.69 -11.47
C LEU A 305 -3.64 12.18 -10.38
N ARG A 306 -3.62 11.53 -9.21
CA ARG A 306 -2.69 11.85 -8.12
C ARG A 306 -1.24 11.50 -8.44
N GLU A 307 -1.02 10.55 -9.34
CA GLU A 307 0.33 10.14 -9.79
C GLU A 307 0.96 11.13 -10.77
N ILE A 308 0.21 12.17 -11.22
CA ILE A 308 0.79 13.22 -12.05
C ILE A 308 1.83 13.98 -11.24
N ALA A 309 3.10 13.71 -11.49
CA ALA A 309 4.20 14.45 -10.91
C ALA A 309 4.21 15.88 -11.46
N VAL A 310 4.21 16.87 -10.58
CA VAL A 310 4.44 18.28 -10.92
C VAL A 310 5.90 18.64 -10.69
N GLU A 311 6.52 19.30 -11.66
CA GLU A 311 7.93 19.71 -11.59
C GLU A 311 8.07 21.11 -11.00
N GLU A 312 7.29 22.06 -11.49
CA GLU A 312 7.35 23.44 -11.07
C GLU A 312 5.95 24.06 -11.00
N PHE A 313 5.73 24.90 -9.98
CA PHE A 313 4.55 25.77 -9.92
C PHE A 313 4.85 27.05 -10.68
N LEU A 314 4.15 27.28 -11.79
CA LEU A 314 4.35 28.44 -12.67
C LEU A 314 3.60 29.68 -12.21
N GLY A 315 2.70 29.54 -11.25
CA GLY A 315 1.91 30.65 -10.72
C GLY A 315 0.42 30.48 -10.92
N THR A 316 -0.31 31.59 -10.85
CA THR A 316 -1.76 31.63 -10.99
C THR A 316 -2.18 32.42 -12.22
N THR A 317 -3.28 32.00 -12.84
CA THR A 317 -3.93 32.68 -13.94
C THR A 317 -5.44 32.81 -13.67
N THR A 318 -6.13 33.59 -14.46
CA THR A 318 -7.61 33.75 -14.35
C THR A 318 -8.37 32.94 -15.40
N SER A 319 -7.68 32.26 -16.30
CA SER A 319 -8.31 31.56 -17.42
C SER A 319 -7.85 30.10 -17.54
N VAL A 320 -8.77 29.24 -17.90
CA VAL A 320 -8.53 27.86 -18.35
C VAL A 320 -8.14 27.85 -19.83
N TRP A 321 -7.50 26.78 -20.31
CA TRP A 321 -7.24 26.62 -21.74
C TRP A 321 -8.54 26.32 -22.51
N LYS A 322 -8.66 26.90 -23.68
CA LYS A 322 -9.79 26.63 -24.59
C LYS A 322 -9.70 25.29 -25.29
N SER A 323 -8.48 24.79 -25.49
CA SER A 323 -8.20 23.56 -26.24
C SER A 323 -7.11 22.73 -25.56
N PRO A 324 -7.36 22.22 -24.33
CA PRO A 324 -6.44 21.29 -23.69
C PRO A 324 -6.43 19.93 -24.40
N ASP A 325 -5.37 19.15 -24.25
CA ASP A 325 -5.31 17.79 -24.80
C ASP A 325 -6.29 16.87 -24.07
N ALA A 326 -6.45 17.06 -22.75
CA ALA A 326 -7.49 16.41 -21.93
C ALA A 326 -8.02 17.36 -20.85
N GLU A 327 -9.27 17.19 -20.48
CA GLU A 327 -9.92 17.88 -19.38
C GLU A 327 -10.67 16.88 -18.50
N PHE A 328 -10.42 16.94 -17.19
CA PHE A 328 -11.06 16.14 -16.16
C PHE A 328 -11.85 17.07 -15.25
N GLN A 329 -13.15 16.88 -15.16
CA GLN A 329 -14.03 17.66 -14.30
C GLN A 329 -14.62 16.77 -13.21
N LEU A 330 -14.09 16.88 -11.99
CA LEU A 330 -14.53 16.15 -10.80
C LEU A 330 -15.74 16.83 -10.19
N GLY A 331 -16.82 16.09 -10.00
CA GLY A 331 -18.01 16.52 -9.26
C GLY A 331 -18.02 15.93 -7.85
N PHE A 332 -18.33 16.75 -6.85
CA PHE A 332 -18.34 16.36 -5.44
C PHE A 332 -19.76 16.38 -4.86
N THR A 333 -19.95 15.64 -3.77
CA THR A 333 -21.22 15.66 -2.99
C THR A 333 -21.64 17.05 -2.51
N SER A 334 -20.66 17.95 -2.32
CA SER A 334 -20.90 19.33 -1.89
C SER A 334 -21.38 20.28 -2.99
N GLY A 335 -21.45 19.81 -4.25
CA GLY A 335 -21.72 20.67 -5.41
C GLY A 335 -20.51 21.44 -5.93
N VAL A 336 -19.37 21.42 -5.24
CA VAL A 336 -18.10 21.95 -5.75
C VAL A 336 -17.63 21.06 -6.91
N SER A 337 -16.99 21.65 -7.90
CA SER A 337 -16.33 20.91 -8.98
C SER A 337 -14.89 21.37 -9.16
N TYR A 338 -14.02 20.43 -9.47
CA TYR A 338 -12.63 20.69 -9.85
C TYR A 338 -12.44 20.37 -11.31
N ARG A 339 -11.73 21.25 -12.00
CA ARG A 339 -11.35 21.07 -13.39
C ARG A 339 -9.85 20.98 -13.49
N ILE A 340 -9.35 19.88 -14.04
CA ILE A 340 -7.95 19.63 -14.29
C ILE A 340 -7.77 19.57 -15.79
N GLN A 341 -6.89 20.41 -16.34
CA GLN A 341 -6.58 20.43 -17.76
C GLN A 341 -5.12 20.06 -18.00
N LEU A 342 -4.88 19.25 -19.01
CA LEU A 342 -3.54 18.86 -19.46
C LEU A 342 -3.28 19.41 -20.86
N LEU A 343 -2.11 19.99 -21.06
CA LEU A 343 -1.68 20.53 -22.35
C LEU A 343 -0.14 20.54 -22.44
N SER A 344 0.44 19.70 -23.30
CA SER A 344 1.87 19.76 -23.67
C SER A 344 2.81 19.92 -22.47
N GLY A 345 2.80 18.98 -21.55
CA GLY A 345 3.67 18.98 -20.35
C GLY A 345 3.30 20.01 -19.30
N LYS A 346 2.07 20.57 -19.36
CA LYS A 346 1.53 21.49 -18.35
C LYS A 346 0.20 21.00 -17.82
N MET A 347 -0.10 21.40 -16.59
CA MET A 347 -1.36 21.11 -15.92
C MET A 347 -1.95 22.40 -15.36
N ARG A 348 -3.24 22.63 -15.56
CA ARG A 348 -4.03 23.66 -14.89
C ARG A 348 -5.08 23.04 -14.00
N ILE A 349 -5.20 23.56 -12.77
CA ILE A 349 -6.22 23.14 -11.81
C ILE A 349 -7.07 24.35 -11.43
N TYR A 350 -8.38 24.19 -11.56
CA TYR A 350 -9.37 25.17 -11.17
C TYR A 350 -10.44 24.50 -10.29
N ALA A 351 -10.79 25.13 -9.17
CA ALA A 351 -11.95 24.76 -8.36
C ALA A 351 -13.05 25.82 -8.52
N SER A 352 -14.32 25.39 -8.57
CA SER A 352 -15.46 26.30 -8.82
C SER A 352 -15.67 27.36 -7.71
N ASP A 353 -15.14 27.11 -6.51
CA ASP A 353 -15.12 28.03 -5.37
C ASP A 353 -13.84 28.91 -5.31
N MET A 354 -12.93 28.77 -6.27
CA MET A 354 -11.70 29.57 -6.38
C MET A 354 -11.78 30.60 -7.49
N LYS A 355 -11.14 31.75 -7.26
CA LYS A 355 -11.02 32.81 -8.28
C LYS A 355 -9.80 32.67 -9.20
N GLN A 356 -8.93 31.73 -8.90
CA GLN A 356 -7.64 31.56 -9.56
C GLN A 356 -7.46 30.13 -10.08
N VAL A 357 -6.76 30.01 -11.20
CA VAL A 357 -6.35 28.76 -11.80
C VAL A 357 -4.86 28.56 -11.48
N LEU A 358 -4.51 27.44 -10.91
CA LEU A 358 -3.11 27.05 -10.63
C LEU A 358 -2.50 26.43 -11.87
N GLU A 359 -1.30 26.82 -12.24
CA GLU A 359 -0.55 26.26 -13.38
C GLU A 359 0.76 25.64 -12.93
N TYR A 360 1.06 24.44 -13.45
CA TYR A 360 2.26 23.66 -13.17
C TYR A 360 2.87 23.15 -14.47
N THR A 361 4.20 22.91 -14.45
CA THR A 361 4.81 21.95 -15.36
C THR A 361 4.63 20.52 -14.84
N THR A 362 4.51 19.56 -15.74
CA THR A 362 4.33 18.14 -15.42
C THR A 362 5.30 17.31 -16.23
N ARG A 363 5.53 16.06 -15.83
CA ARG A 363 6.24 15.09 -16.65
C ARG A 363 5.35 14.66 -17.81
N GLU A 364 5.73 15.03 -19.02
CA GLU A 364 4.97 14.74 -20.25
C GLU A 364 4.72 13.24 -20.44
N ILE A 365 5.68 12.40 -20.05
CA ILE A 365 5.61 10.94 -20.18
C ILE A 365 4.45 10.29 -19.41
N LEU A 366 3.89 10.95 -18.41
CA LEU A 366 2.78 10.41 -17.61
C LEU A 366 1.40 10.79 -18.19
N ILE A 367 1.34 11.71 -19.15
CA ILE A 367 0.07 12.26 -19.66
C ILE A 367 -0.61 11.28 -20.60
N ASP A 368 0.11 10.73 -21.59
CA ASP A 368 -0.47 9.80 -22.57
C ASP A 368 -1.01 8.52 -21.92
N PRO A 369 -0.26 7.82 -21.03
CA PRO A 369 -0.80 6.65 -20.32
C PRO A 369 -2.06 6.97 -19.51
N MET A 370 -2.15 8.18 -18.94
CA MET A 370 -3.30 8.61 -18.18
C MET A 370 -4.53 8.85 -19.06
N ILE A 371 -4.33 9.45 -20.23
CA ILE A 371 -5.39 9.63 -21.24
C ILE A 371 -5.89 8.26 -21.70
N ASP A 372 -5.00 7.32 -21.98
CA ASP A 372 -5.34 5.97 -22.39
C ASP A 372 -6.10 5.22 -21.31
N TYR A 373 -5.68 5.34 -20.05
CA TYR A 373 -6.41 4.77 -18.92
C TYR A 373 -7.81 5.36 -18.77
N ALA A 374 -7.96 6.67 -18.94
CA ALA A 374 -9.28 7.32 -18.91
C ALA A 374 -10.19 6.80 -20.04
N LYS A 375 -9.66 6.63 -21.25
CA LYS A 375 -10.40 6.05 -22.40
C LYS A 375 -10.85 4.62 -22.10
N GLN A 376 -9.99 3.83 -21.46
CA GLN A 376 -10.31 2.47 -21.03
C GLN A 376 -11.44 2.45 -19.99
N LEU A 377 -11.39 3.30 -18.96
CA LEU A 377 -12.46 3.39 -17.96
C LEU A 377 -13.81 3.79 -18.60
N ILE A 378 -13.79 4.72 -19.57
CA ILE A 378 -14.99 5.13 -20.33
C ILE A 378 -15.56 3.94 -21.10
N GLN A 379 -14.71 3.16 -21.75
CA GLN A 379 -15.13 1.98 -22.50
C GLN A 379 -15.69 0.91 -21.58
N ASN A 380 -15.01 0.60 -20.48
CA ASN A 380 -15.46 -0.36 -19.48
C ASN A 380 -16.84 0.01 -18.91
N GLN A 381 -17.09 1.29 -18.67
CA GLN A 381 -18.40 1.75 -18.21
C GLN A 381 -19.49 1.59 -19.29
N LYS A 382 -19.18 1.88 -20.56
CA LYS A 382 -20.12 1.71 -21.70
C LYS A 382 -20.52 0.26 -21.91
N ASP A 383 -19.56 -0.63 -21.73
CA ASP A 383 -19.76 -2.08 -21.94
C ASP A 383 -20.47 -2.74 -20.75
N GLY A 384 -20.77 -1.99 -19.70
CA GLY A 384 -21.36 -2.51 -18.45
C GLY A 384 -20.38 -3.41 -17.68
N GLU A 385 -19.13 -3.46 -18.09
CA GLU A 385 -18.09 -4.29 -17.51
C GLU A 385 -17.25 -3.48 -16.53
N TYR A 386 -17.37 -3.78 -15.24
CA TYR A 386 -16.32 -3.44 -14.30
C TYR A 386 -15.17 -4.43 -14.54
N LYS A 387 -14.19 -4.02 -15.33
CA LYS A 387 -12.88 -4.70 -15.37
C LYS A 387 -11.94 -3.91 -14.46
N PRO A 388 -11.70 -4.34 -13.21
CA PRO A 388 -10.51 -3.88 -12.52
C PRO A 388 -9.35 -4.26 -13.40
N ASN A 389 -8.50 -3.29 -13.76
CA ASN A 389 -7.32 -3.57 -14.57
C ASN A 389 -6.46 -4.57 -13.79
N PRO A 390 -6.28 -5.82 -14.25
CA PRO A 390 -5.55 -6.81 -13.48
C PRO A 390 -4.09 -6.38 -13.43
N SER A 391 -3.67 -5.84 -12.28
CA SER A 391 -2.27 -5.53 -12.06
C SER A 391 -1.48 -6.83 -12.02
N THR A 392 -0.39 -6.88 -12.76
CA THR A 392 0.64 -7.90 -12.56
C THR A 392 1.37 -7.53 -11.27
N ALA A 393 0.99 -8.21 -10.17
CA ALA A 393 1.48 -7.88 -8.86
C ALA A 393 2.75 -8.66 -8.53
N LYS A 394 3.70 -7.95 -7.97
CA LYS A 394 4.97 -8.44 -7.41
C LYS A 394 5.80 -9.37 -8.32
N PRO A 395 6.05 -9.08 -9.60
CA PRO A 395 7.09 -9.79 -10.31
C PRO A 395 8.45 -9.47 -9.68
N VAL A 396 9.17 -10.53 -9.28
CA VAL A 396 10.52 -10.43 -8.71
C VAL A 396 11.47 -11.31 -9.49
N ILE A 397 12.69 -10.80 -9.74
CA ILE A 397 13.71 -11.46 -10.55
C ILE A 397 14.91 -11.79 -9.68
N TYR A 398 15.22 -13.07 -9.54
CA TYR A 398 16.40 -13.59 -8.88
C TYR A 398 17.44 -13.99 -9.92
N LEU A 399 18.71 -13.80 -9.59
CA LEU A 399 19.85 -14.12 -10.45
C LEU A 399 20.86 -14.95 -9.66
N TYR A 400 21.17 -16.15 -10.13
CA TYR A 400 22.09 -17.09 -9.50
C TYR A 400 23.18 -17.51 -10.49
N PRO A 401 24.22 -16.69 -10.72
CA PRO A 401 25.36 -17.09 -11.54
C PRO A 401 26.27 -18.09 -10.79
N GLU A 402 27.05 -18.89 -11.50
CA GLU A 402 28.01 -19.83 -10.87
C GLU A 402 29.16 -19.12 -10.13
N LYS A 403 29.43 -17.89 -10.46
CA LYS A 403 30.40 -17.00 -9.81
C LYS A 403 29.90 -15.57 -9.83
N GLU A 404 30.42 -14.73 -8.97
CA GLU A 404 30.06 -13.31 -8.99
C GLU A 404 30.19 -12.73 -10.39
N THR A 405 29.10 -12.18 -10.90
CA THR A 405 28.97 -11.76 -12.29
C THR A 405 28.20 -10.44 -12.37
N GLU A 406 28.74 -9.50 -13.15
CA GLU A 406 27.99 -8.29 -13.50
C GLU A 406 26.88 -8.65 -14.48
N VAL A 407 25.63 -8.38 -14.09
CA VAL A 407 24.43 -8.71 -14.88
C VAL A 407 23.65 -7.45 -15.20
N SER A 408 23.30 -7.28 -16.47
CA SER A 408 22.36 -6.27 -16.94
C SER A 408 21.02 -6.94 -17.25
N VAL A 409 19.93 -6.44 -16.69
CA VAL A 409 18.56 -6.90 -16.95
C VAL A 409 17.77 -5.74 -17.53
N GLN A 410 17.11 -5.95 -18.65
CA GLN A 410 16.18 -5.00 -19.25
C GLN A 410 14.81 -5.65 -19.39
N LEU A 411 13.79 -4.98 -18.88
CA LEU A 411 12.38 -5.34 -19.05
C LEU A 411 11.74 -4.39 -20.06
N ASN A 412 10.99 -4.98 -21.01
CA ASN A 412 10.05 -4.26 -21.87
C ASN A 412 8.66 -4.85 -21.62
N PHE A 413 7.77 -4.06 -21.06
CA PHE A 413 6.43 -4.46 -20.66
C PHE A 413 5.37 -3.89 -21.62
N LYS A 414 4.42 -4.73 -22.05
CA LYS A 414 3.28 -4.30 -22.87
C LYS A 414 2.18 -3.70 -21.97
N GLY A 415 2.52 -2.64 -21.24
CA GLY A 415 1.67 -1.98 -20.28
C GLY A 415 2.38 -0.81 -19.65
N THR A 416 1.86 -0.32 -18.54
CA THR A 416 2.46 0.75 -17.75
C THR A 416 3.08 0.17 -16.48
N LEU A 417 4.36 0.42 -16.27
CA LEU A 417 5.06 0.08 -15.02
C LEU A 417 4.59 1.04 -13.91
N THR A 418 4.11 0.49 -12.82
CA THR A 418 3.63 1.25 -11.65
C THR A 418 4.69 1.34 -10.57
N SER A 419 5.56 0.33 -10.46
CA SER A 419 6.65 0.30 -9.48
C SER A 419 7.86 -0.44 -10.03
N VAL A 420 9.06 0.05 -9.71
CA VAL A 420 10.35 -0.58 -10.06
C VAL A 420 11.33 -0.39 -8.93
N TYR A 421 11.99 -1.48 -8.48
CA TYR A 421 13.01 -1.37 -7.43
C TYR A 421 14.16 -2.37 -7.64
N PRO A 422 15.46 -1.98 -7.52
CA PRO A 422 15.94 -0.59 -7.40
C PRO A 422 15.56 0.27 -8.62
N GLU A 423 15.32 1.55 -8.37
CA GLU A 423 14.95 2.50 -9.42
C GLU A 423 16.16 2.92 -10.24
N ASN A 424 15.93 3.16 -11.53
CA ASN A 424 16.93 3.71 -12.45
C ASN A 424 16.34 4.97 -13.13
N PRO A 425 17.06 6.11 -13.12
CA PRO A 425 16.60 7.35 -13.76
C PRO A 425 16.28 7.23 -15.27
N LYS A 426 16.72 6.16 -15.92
CA LYS A 426 16.45 5.88 -17.35
C LYS A 426 15.19 5.05 -17.58
N ASN A 427 14.46 4.67 -16.53
CA ASN A 427 13.22 3.94 -16.67
C ASN A 427 12.17 4.79 -17.42
N THR A 428 11.35 4.12 -18.21
CA THR A 428 10.20 4.71 -18.90
C THR A 428 8.90 4.10 -18.35
N ALA A 429 7.77 4.60 -18.78
CA ALA A 429 6.47 4.06 -18.39
C ALA A 429 6.28 2.57 -18.74
N SER A 430 7.02 2.04 -19.74
CA SER A 430 6.87 0.66 -20.21
C SER A 430 8.18 -0.14 -20.23
N SER A 431 9.28 0.44 -19.79
CA SER A 431 10.57 -0.27 -19.73
C SER A 431 11.41 0.17 -18.55
N CYS A 432 12.13 -0.78 -17.98
CA CYS A 432 13.13 -0.51 -16.96
C CYS A 432 14.37 -1.38 -17.15
N ALA A 433 15.49 -0.95 -16.57
CA ALA A 433 16.74 -1.67 -16.66
C ALA A 433 17.51 -1.59 -15.34
N TRP A 434 18.20 -2.70 -15.02
CA TRP A 434 19.07 -2.80 -13.85
C TRP A 434 20.45 -3.26 -14.26
N LYS A 435 21.45 -2.85 -13.49
CA LYS A 435 22.81 -3.32 -13.61
C LYS A 435 23.33 -3.62 -12.22
N VAL A 436 23.62 -4.88 -11.92
CA VAL A 436 24.00 -5.36 -10.60
C VAL A 436 25.14 -6.38 -10.68
N ALA A 437 25.95 -6.48 -9.65
CA ALA A 437 26.80 -7.63 -9.41
C ALA A 437 25.96 -8.70 -8.72
N ALA A 438 25.77 -9.85 -9.37
CA ALA A 438 25.02 -10.97 -8.84
C ALA A 438 25.99 -12.01 -8.28
N ALA A 439 25.78 -12.46 -7.05
CA ALA A 439 26.54 -13.51 -6.41
C ALA A 439 25.84 -14.88 -6.54
N PRO A 440 26.57 -16.02 -6.40
CA PRO A 440 25.99 -17.36 -6.52
C PRO A 440 24.87 -17.66 -5.50
N ASP A 441 24.86 -16.99 -4.35
CA ASP A 441 23.81 -17.10 -3.33
C ASP A 441 22.55 -16.29 -3.63
N GLY A 442 22.53 -15.54 -4.75
CA GLY A 442 21.44 -14.69 -5.19
C GLY A 442 21.49 -13.25 -4.69
N THR A 443 22.51 -12.88 -3.90
CA THR A 443 22.70 -11.48 -3.49
C THR A 443 23.04 -10.62 -4.69
N LEU A 444 22.31 -9.52 -4.87
CA LEU A 444 22.50 -8.55 -5.95
C LEU A 444 23.03 -7.25 -5.35
N THR A 445 24.16 -6.75 -5.85
CA THR A 445 24.79 -5.52 -5.36
C THR A 445 24.77 -4.43 -6.43
N ASP A 446 24.25 -3.24 -6.12
CA ASP A 446 24.28 -2.11 -7.05
C ASP A 446 25.64 -1.37 -7.05
N ALA A 447 25.79 -0.39 -7.93
CA ALA A 447 27.01 0.41 -8.04
C ALA A 447 27.32 1.26 -6.78
N GLN A 448 26.37 1.42 -5.88
CA GLN A 448 26.51 2.10 -4.60
C GLN A 448 26.85 1.14 -3.44
N GLY A 449 26.97 -0.16 -3.73
CA GLY A 449 27.26 -1.20 -2.75
C GLY A 449 26.08 -1.63 -1.90
N ARG A 450 24.84 -1.31 -2.30
CA ARG A 450 23.64 -1.78 -1.62
C ARG A 450 23.27 -3.16 -2.12
N ASN A 451 22.83 -4.01 -1.19
CA ASN A 451 22.45 -5.38 -1.47
C ASN A 451 20.95 -5.53 -1.60
N TYR A 452 20.54 -6.34 -2.58
CA TYR A 452 19.16 -6.70 -2.87
C TYR A 452 19.05 -8.22 -2.99
N ARG A 453 17.88 -8.74 -2.63
CA ARG A 453 17.55 -10.16 -2.78
C ARG A 453 17.03 -10.48 -4.18
N TYR A 454 16.33 -9.52 -4.80
CA TYR A 454 15.75 -9.61 -6.14
C TYR A 454 15.61 -8.22 -6.74
N LEU A 455 15.39 -8.17 -8.05
CA LEU A 455 14.90 -6.99 -8.74
C LEU A 455 13.38 -7.07 -8.78
N PHE A 456 12.71 -5.96 -8.51
CA PHE A 456 11.26 -5.90 -8.39
C PHE A 456 10.65 -4.94 -9.41
N TRP A 457 9.48 -5.32 -9.92
CA TRP A 457 8.66 -4.42 -10.71
C TRP A 457 7.18 -4.77 -10.55
N GLU A 458 6.32 -3.80 -10.83
CA GLU A 458 4.88 -3.98 -10.96
C GLU A 458 4.38 -3.19 -12.16
N GLY A 459 3.26 -3.60 -12.72
CA GLY A 459 2.69 -2.91 -13.86
C GLY A 459 1.25 -3.31 -14.14
N VAL A 460 0.59 -2.44 -14.88
CA VAL A 460 -0.79 -2.59 -15.33
C VAL A 460 -0.78 -2.76 -16.83
N ALA A 461 -1.42 -3.78 -17.33
CA ALA A 461 -1.56 -4.02 -18.76
C ALA A 461 -2.94 -4.58 -19.10
N ASP A 462 -3.44 -4.22 -20.27
CA ASP A 462 -4.61 -4.87 -20.86
C ASP A 462 -4.17 -6.20 -21.49
N ILE A 463 -4.10 -7.23 -20.66
CA ILE A 463 -3.79 -8.59 -21.08
C ILE A 463 -5.06 -9.42 -20.91
N ASP A 464 -5.54 -9.98 -22.01
CA ASP A 464 -6.65 -10.94 -21.99
C ASP A 464 -6.16 -12.26 -21.41
N TRP A 465 -6.06 -12.31 -20.07
CA TRP A 465 -5.62 -13.50 -19.35
C TRP A 465 -6.58 -14.66 -19.55
N LYS A 466 -6.10 -15.78 -20.03
CA LYS A 466 -6.87 -17.01 -20.23
C LYS A 466 -6.50 -18.06 -19.19
N GLN A 467 -7.49 -18.64 -18.55
CA GLN A 467 -7.37 -19.85 -17.74
C GLN A 467 -8.01 -21.02 -18.52
N GLU A 468 -7.17 -21.83 -19.15
CA GLU A 468 -7.59 -22.97 -19.98
C GLU A 468 -7.49 -24.31 -19.22
N SER A 469 -6.79 -24.31 -18.10
CA SER A 469 -6.63 -25.41 -17.14
C SER A 469 -6.21 -24.81 -15.79
N GLY A 470 -6.42 -25.52 -14.70
CA GLY A 470 -6.05 -25.02 -13.39
C GLY A 470 -6.40 -25.98 -12.26
N PHE A 471 -6.48 -25.42 -11.06
CA PHE A 471 -6.74 -26.15 -9.82
C PHE A 471 -7.79 -25.41 -9.01
N PHE A 472 -8.76 -26.14 -8.46
CA PHE A 472 -9.61 -25.61 -7.40
C PHE A 472 -8.83 -25.67 -6.09
N VAL A 473 -8.72 -24.54 -5.40
CA VAL A 473 -7.95 -24.40 -4.17
C VAL A 473 -8.83 -23.74 -3.11
N LYS A 474 -9.13 -24.45 -2.04
CA LYS A 474 -9.82 -23.90 -0.88
C LYS A 474 -8.85 -23.15 0.02
N ALA A 475 -9.36 -22.22 0.82
CA ALA A 475 -8.58 -21.41 1.73
C ALA A 475 -7.74 -22.25 2.72
N GLU A 476 -8.34 -23.32 3.25
CA GLU A 476 -7.68 -24.25 4.17
C GLU A 476 -6.52 -25.02 3.53
N ASP A 477 -6.62 -25.33 2.22
CA ASP A 477 -5.65 -26.14 1.48
C ASP A 477 -4.58 -25.27 0.79
N ALA A 478 -4.75 -23.94 0.79
CA ALA A 478 -3.96 -23.03 -0.04
C ALA A 478 -2.46 -23.08 0.26
N ARG A 479 -2.06 -23.25 1.53
CA ARG A 479 -0.64 -23.34 1.91
C ARG A 479 -0.01 -24.61 1.34
N GLU A 480 -0.62 -25.75 1.60
CA GLU A 480 -0.10 -27.05 1.15
C GLU A 480 -0.07 -27.13 -0.39
N PHE A 481 -1.10 -26.61 -1.04
CA PHE A 481 -1.15 -26.46 -2.50
C PHE A 481 0.02 -25.65 -3.04
N LEU A 482 0.31 -24.48 -2.46
CA LEU A 482 1.41 -23.64 -2.92
C LEU A 482 2.77 -24.34 -2.68
N GLU A 483 3.02 -24.90 -1.49
CA GLU A 483 4.24 -25.64 -1.18
C GLU A 483 4.48 -26.77 -2.18
N GLU A 484 3.45 -27.56 -2.50
CA GLU A 484 3.55 -28.66 -3.47
C GLU A 484 3.81 -28.15 -4.90
N LYS A 485 2.98 -27.22 -5.40
CA LYS A 485 3.03 -26.82 -6.81
C LYS A 485 4.27 -25.98 -7.12
N LEU A 486 4.73 -25.12 -6.21
CA LEU A 486 5.95 -24.36 -6.39
C LEU A 486 7.20 -25.25 -6.36
N THR A 487 7.19 -26.30 -5.56
CA THR A 487 8.25 -27.33 -5.58
C THR A 487 8.31 -28.04 -6.92
N ILE A 488 7.17 -28.46 -7.47
CA ILE A 488 7.11 -29.08 -8.81
C ILE A 488 7.62 -28.12 -9.87
N LEU A 489 7.28 -26.83 -9.79
CA LEU A 489 7.75 -25.80 -10.72
C LEU A 489 9.24 -25.50 -10.60
N GLY A 490 9.91 -25.92 -9.51
CA GLY A 490 11.36 -25.77 -9.33
C GLY A 490 11.81 -24.50 -8.62
N LEU A 491 10.93 -23.85 -7.85
CA LEU A 491 11.30 -22.79 -6.93
C LEU A 491 12.04 -23.37 -5.73
N ASN A 492 13.13 -22.72 -5.30
CA ASN A 492 13.83 -23.08 -4.06
C ASN A 492 13.07 -22.55 -2.83
N ASP A 493 13.50 -22.97 -1.62
CA ASP A 493 12.84 -22.63 -0.35
C ASP A 493 12.70 -21.11 -0.14
N ILE A 494 13.70 -20.33 -0.57
CA ILE A 494 13.72 -18.88 -0.45
C ILE A 494 12.66 -18.25 -1.37
N GLU A 495 12.62 -18.66 -2.63
CA GLU A 495 11.68 -18.19 -3.63
C GLU A 495 10.24 -18.59 -3.28
N GLN A 496 10.06 -19.83 -2.77
CA GLN A 496 8.77 -20.31 -2.28
C GLN A 496 8.31 -19.51 -1.08
N ASN A 497 9.18 -19.24 -0.11
CA ASN A 497 8.84 -18.44 1.05
C ASN A 497 8.37 -17.02 0.64
N ASP A 498 9.09 -16.37 -0.28
CA ASP A 498 8.73 -15.05 -0.77
C ASP A 498 7.40 -15.07 -1.57
N PHE A 499 7.15 -16.12 -2.34
CA PHE A 499 5.92 -16.32 -3.09
C PHE A 499 4.73 -16.58 -2.16
N ILE A 500 4.87 -17.58 -1.27
CA ILE A 500 3.80 -18.03 -0.38
C ILE A 500 3.37 -16.93 0.57
N THR A 501 4.31 -16.22 1.18
CA THR A 501 3.99 -15.12 2.10
C THR A 501 3.22 -13.98 1.45
N TYR A 502 3.35 -13.82 0.14
CA TYR A 502 2.59 -12.81 -0.60
C TYR A 502 1.21 -13.32 -1.06
N TRP A 503 1.13 -14.53 -1.62
CA TRP A 503 -0.07 -15.01 -2.30
C TRP A 503 -1.02 -15.83 -1.42
N LEU A 504 -0.52 -16.44 -0.35
CA LEU A 504 -1.35 -17.22 0.57
C LEU A 504 -2.51 -16.41 1.18
N PRO A 505 -2.29 -15.18 1.66
CA PRO A 505 -3.39 -14.36 2.17
C PRO A 505 -4.48 -14.07 1.13
N VAL A 506 -4.09 -13.90 -0.14
CA VAL A 506 -5.05 -13.67 -1.25
C VAL A 506 -5.93 -14.89 -1.47
N LEU A 507 -5.32 -16.08 -1.50
CA LEU A 507 -6.08 -17.33 -1.65
C LEU A 507 -6.99 -17.60 -0.44
N GLN A 508 -6.52 -17.31 0.77
CA GLN A 508 -7.31 -17.45 1.98
C GLN A 508 -8.50 -16.47 2.03
N GLU A 509 -8.31 -15.23 1.60
CA GLU A 509 -9.39 -14.23 1.54
C GLU A 509 -10.48 -14.60 0.53
N ASN A 510 -10.12 -15.26 -0.55
CA ASN A 510 -11.09 -15.71 -1.56
C ASN A 510 -12.04 -16.78 -1.03
N GLY A 511 -11.63 -17.57 -0.04
CA GLY A 511 -12.35 -18.76 0.44
C GLY A 511 -12.12 -19.96 -0.47
N GLU A 512 -12.40 -19.83 -1.77
CA GLU A 512 -12.04 -20.80 -2.81
C GLU A 512 -11.59 -20.05 -4.07
N SER A 513 -10.56 -20.55 -4.73
CA SER A 513 -9.99 -19.97 -5.94
C SER A 513 -9.79 -21.02 -7.03
N PHE A 514 -9.89 -20.59 -8.29
CA PHE A 514 -9.35 -21.34 -9.41
C PHE A 514 -7.99 -20.75 -9.78
N VAL A 515 -6.94 -21.57 -9.69
CA VAL A 515 -5.54 -21.16 -9.84
C VAL A 515 -4.93 -21.76 -11.10
N THR A 516 -4.26 -20.93 -11.91
CA THR A 516 -3.53 -21.36 -13.12
C THR A 516 -2.13 -20.78 -13.07
N PHE A 517 -1.11 -21.57 -13.38
CA PHE A 517 0.26 -21.09 -13.60
C PHE A 517 0.47 -20.91 -15.11
N THR A 518 0.75 -19.68 -15.54
CA THR A 518 0.96 -19.36 -16.96
C THR A 518 2.40 -18.93 -17.22
N GLY A 519 2.92 -19.26 -18.39
CA GLY A 519 4.26 -18.86 -18.82
C GLY A 519 4.20 -17.98 -20.07
N LYS A 520 3.61 -18.48 -21.16
CA LYS A 520 3.68 -17.82 -22.48
C LYS A 520 2.93 -16.49 -22.51
N GLN A 521 1.72 -16.41 -21.99
CA GLN A 521 0.94 -15.16 -21.96
C GLN A 521 1.71 -14.05 -21.22
N TYR A 522 2.35 -14.42 -20.11
CA TYR A 522 3.17 -13.52 -19.33
C TYR A 522 4.45 -13.08 -20.06
N THR A 523 5.22 -14.05 -20.60
CA THR A 523 6.48 -13.74 -21.27
C THR A 523 6.31 -12.97 -22.58
N ASP A 524 5.16 -13.08 -23.22
CA ASP A 524 4.81 -12.28 -24.40
C ASP A 524 4.50 -10.82 -24.03
N ALA A 525 4.00 -10.57 -22.83
CA ALA A 525 3.70 -9.24 -22.32
C ALA A 525 4.90 -8.57 -21.63
N ALA A 526 5.73 -9.35 -20.91
CA ALA A 526 6.87 -8.87 -20.14
C ALA A 526 8.17 -9.49 -20.70
N LYS A 527 8.78 -8.83 -21.69
CA LYS A 527 10.00 -9.33 -22.33
C LYS A 527 11.24 -8.94 -21.54
N LEU A 528 12.02 -9.93 -21.11
CA LEU A 528 13.32 -9.75 -20.47
C LEU A 528 14.47 -9.94 -21.47
N THR A 529 15.44 -9.04 -21.39
CA THR A 529 16.77 -9.18 -22.02
C THR A 529 17.81 -9.16 -20.92
N VAL A 530 18.62 -10.21 -20.80
CA VAL A 530 19.61 -10.38 -19.74
C VAL A 530 21.00 -10.62 -20.34
N THR A 531 21.99 -9.90 -19.82
CA THR A 531 23.39 -10.00 -20.27
C THR A 531 24.30 -10.11 -19.04
N PRO A 532 25.13 -11.18 -18.93
CA PRO A 532 25.20 -12.33 -19.83
C PRO A 532 23.89 -13.12 -19.85
N LYS A 533 23.67 -13.88 -20.92
CA LYS A 533 22.46 -14.68 -21.07
C LYS A 533 22.44 -15.81 -20.05
N PRO A 534 21.36 -15.99 -19.26
CA PRO A 534 21.21 -17.12 -18.36
C PRO A 534 21.17 -18.46 -19.12
N ASP A 535 21.76 -19.51 -18.52
CA ASP A 535 21.71 -20.88 -19.03
C ASP A 535 20.33 -21.51 -18.77
N SER A 536 19.68 -21.15 -17.67
CA SER A 536 18.36 -21.62 -17.28
C SER A 536 17.46 -20.45 -16.89
N VAL A 537 16.20 -20.44 -17.37
CA VAL A 537 15.23 -19.38 -17.08
C VAL A 537 13.90 -19.99 -16.67
N LEU A 538 13.48 -19.73 -15.44
CA LEU A 538 12.15 -20.05 -14.92
C LEU A 538 11.35 -18.75 -14.78
N ARG A 539 10.19 -18.67 -15.41
CA ARG A 539 9.27 -17.54 -15.27
C ARG A 539 7.86 -18.05 -14.96
N VAL A 540 7.38 -17.77 -13.76
CA VAL A 540 6.12 -18.26 -13.20
C VAL A 540 5.18 -17.09 -12.95
N GLN A 541 4.02 -17.09 -13.60
CA GLN A 541 2.94 -16.16 -13.33
C GLN A 541 1.70 -16.93 -12.86
N MET A 542 1.25 -16.65 -11.66
CA MET A 542 0.03 -17.26 -11.11
C MET A 542 -1.18 -16.39 -11.43
N LEU A 543 -2.20 -16.97 -12.02
CA LEU A 543 -3.51 -16.36 -12.21
C LEU A 543 -4.47 -16.90 -11.16
N ILE A 544 -5.15 -16.03 -10.45
CA ILE A 544 -6.10 -16.38 -9.40
C ILE A 544 -7.47 -15.84 -9.78
N SER A 545 -8.48 -16.68 -9.77
CA SER A 545 -9.88 -16.29 -9.86
C SER A 545 -10.61 -16.78 -8.62
N LYS A 546 -11.31 -15.89 -7.93
CA LYS A 546 -12.22 -16.29 -6.86
C LYS A 546 -13.33 -17.13 -7.46
N VAL A 547 -13.64 -18.28 -6.85
CA VAL A 547 -14.76 -19.13 -7.23
C VAL A 547 -15.98 -18.78 -6.39
N ASP A 548 -17.13 -18.65 -7.06
CA ASP A 548 -18.44 -18.46 -6.45
C ASP A 548 -19.53 -19.19 -7.25
N ASP A 549 -20.79 -19.11 -6.82
CA ASP A 549 -21.89 -19.82 -7.46
C ASP A 549 -22.14 -19.36 -8.91
N THR A 550 -21.67 -18.18 -9.30
CA THR A 550 -21.89 -17.62 -10.65
C THR A 550 -20.90 -18.12 -11.69
N ASN A 551 -19.70 -18.54 -11.28
CA ASN A 551 -18.61 -18.91 -12.18
C ASN A 551 -18.10 -20.36 -12.01
N ARG A 552 -18.51 -21.05 -10.95
CA ARG A 552 -18.08 -22.43 -10.65
C ARG A 552 -18.25 -23.39 -11.83
N THR A 553 -19.43 -23.41 -12.41
CA THR A 553 -19.78 -24.34 -13.51
C THR A 553 -18.87 -24.15 -14.74
N GLU A 554 -18.38 -22.95 -14.98
CA GLU A 554 -17.46 -22.69 -16.10
C GLU A 554 -16.06 -23.21 -15.78
N PHE A 555 -15.57 -23.03 -14.56
CA PHE A 555 -14.26 -23.58 -14.16
C PHE A 555 -14.26 -25.11 -14.08
N GLU A 556 -15.38 -25.74 -13.69
CA GLU A 556 -15.52 -27.20 -13.67
C GLU A 556 -15.40 -27.88 -15.06
N LYS A 557 -15.58 -27.10 -16.14
CA LYS A 557 -15.36 -27.60 -17.51
C LYS A 557 -13.89 -27.65 -17.91
N LEU A 558 -13.02 -26.95 -17.16
CA LEU A 558 -11.61 -26.86 -17.48
C LEU A 558 -10.85 -28.07 -16.88
N PRO A 559 -9.87 -28.61 -17.61
CA PRO A 559 -9.06 -29.72 -17.10
C PRO A 559 -8.10 -29.25 -15.99
N GLU A 560 -7.70 -30.19 -15.16
CA GLU A 560 -6.60 -29.96 -14.21
C GLU A 560 -5.29 -29.65 -14.96
N GLN A 561 -4.53 -28.68 -14.47
CA GLN A 561 -3.29 -28.24 -15.09
C GLN A 561 -2.16 -29.24 -14.84
N LYS A 562 -1.44 -29.61 -15.90
CA LYS A 562 -0.18 -30.39 -15.80
C LYS A 562 0.99 -29.44 -15.68
N LEU A 563 1.72 -29.52 -14.56
CA LEU A 563 2.93 -28.75 -14.34
C LEU A 563 4.15 -29.55 -14.80
N THR A 564 5.16 -28.84 -15.29
CA THR A 564 6.45 -29.41 -15.71
C THR A 564 7.53 -28.93 -14.77
N SER A 565 8.37 -29.85 -14.29
CA SER A 565 9.49 -29.53 -13.43
C SER A 565 10.57 -28.76 -14.20
N PHE A 566 11.20 -27.81 -13.51
CA PHE A 566 12.31 -27.03 -14.03
C PHE A 566 13.64 -27.52 -13.46
N GLU A 567 14.63 -27.71 -14.31
CA GLU A 567 15.98 -28.11 -13.91
C GLU A 567 16.92 -26.89 -13.94
N ARG A 568 17.54 -26.59 -12.80
CA ARG A 568 18.47 -25.46 -12.63
C ARG A 568 19.88 -25.87 -13.09
N LYS A 569 20.43 -25.20 -14.12
CA LYS A 569 21.77 -25.44 -14.67
C LYS A 569 22.47 -24.13 -14.95
N GLY A 570 23.77 -24.06 -14.62
CA GLY A 570 24.61 -22.90 -14.89
C GLY A 570 24.09 -21.61 -14.25
N PHE A 571 24.15 -20.51 -14.97
CA PHE A 571 23.55 -19.25 -14.55
C PHE A 571 22.02 -19.35 -14.62
N VAL A 572 21.36 -19.30 -13.47
CA VAL A 572 19.90 -19.42 -13.33
C VAL A 572 19.26 -18.07 -13.11
N LEU A 573 18.22 -17.78 -13.91
CA LEU A 573 17.29 -16.68 -13.64
C LEU A 573 15.94 -17.28 -13.22
N VAL A 574 15.40 -16.80 -12.11
CA VAL A 574 14.02 -17.09 -11.69
C VAL A 574 13.24 -15.80 -11.59
N GLU A 575 12.06 -15.77 -12.20
CA GLU A 575 11.10 -14.70 -12.02
C GLU A 575 9.74 -15.31 -11.67
N TRP A 576 9.10 -14.75 -10.66
CA TRP A 576 7.72 -15.08 -10.37
C TRP A 576 6.90 -13.85 -10.05
N GLY A 577 5.61 -13.93 -10.35
CA GLY A 577 4.60 -12.92 -10.05
C GLY A 577 3.21 -13.56 -10.07
N GLY A 578 2.19 -12.73 -9.98
CA GLY A 578 0.82 -13.20 -10.10
C GLY A 578 -0.15 -12.09 -10.48
N THR A 579 -1.38 -12.50 -10.77
CA THR A 579 -2.49 -11.62 -11.10
C THR A 579 -3.75 -12.17 -10.45
N ASP A 580 -4.38 -11.38 -9.58
CA ASP A 580 -5.71 -11.67 -9.06
C ASP A 580 -6.74 -11.18 -10.10
N LEU A 581 -7.33 -12.14 -10.81
CA LEU A 581 -8.37 -11.89 -11.80
C LEU A 581 -9.70 -11.76 -11.05
N LYS A 582 -9.97 -10.60 -10.46
CA LYS A 582 -11.24 -10.33 -9.75
C LYS A 582 -12.42 -10.66 -10.65
N SER A 583 -13.45 -11.28 -10.09
CA SER A 583 -14.57 -11.93 -10.77
C SER A 583 -15.27 -11.06 -11.82
N ASP A 584 -14.95 -11.30 -13.10
CA ASP A 584 -15.79 -10.95 -14.25
C ASP A 584 -15.88 -12.13 -15.20
N THR A 585 -17.06 -12.72 -15.26
CA THR A 585 -17.30 -14.08 -15.70
C THR A 585 -17.37 -14.30 -17.22
N VAL A 586 -17.28 -13.26 -18.07
CA VAL A 586 -17.70 -13.44 -19.48
C VAL A 586 -16.55 -13.54 -20.49
N SER A 587 -15.38 -13.00 -20.23
CA SER A 587 -14.28 -12.99 -21.23
C SER A 587 -13.16 -14.03 -21.02
N ARG A 588 -13.18 -14.78 -19.91
CA ARG A 588 -12.09 -15.69 -19.51
C ARG A 588 -12.13 -17.06 -20.19
N PHE A 589 -13.31 -17.43 -20.66
CA PHE A 589 -13.52 -18.68 -21.36
C PHE A 589 -13.45 -18.39 -22.85
N GLY A 590 -12.41 -18.89 -23.53
CA GLY A 590 -12.28 -18.76 -24.97
C GLY A 590 -13.58 -19.15 -25.67
N LYS A 591 -14.07 -18.32 -26.59
CA LYS A 591 -15.17 -18.73 -27.46
C LYS A 591 -14.73 -19.99 -28.21
N SER A 592 -15.40 -21.09 -27.94
CA SER A 592 -15.29 -22.36 -28.69
C SER A 592 -15.65 -22.17 -30.15
#